data_a84db11a3edf335ee72527aeee65e611
#
_entry.id   a84db11a3edf335ee72527aeee65e611
#
_cell.length_a   1.000
_cell.length_b   1.000
_cell.length_c   1.000
_cell.angle_alpha   90.00
_cell.angle_beta   90.00
_cell.angle_gamma   90.00
#
_symmetry.space_group_name_H-M   'P 1'
#
loop_
_entity.id
_entity.type
_entity.pdbx_description
1 polymer ?
#
loop_
_entity_poly.entity_id
_entity_poly.type
_entity_poly.pdbx_seq_one_letter_code
_entity_poly.pdbx_strand_id
1 'polypeptide(L)'
;MADQKRLEAGEDQLKRLLAAADKLEIIDLSSNYMRGLDRLDGTLERSVFWDDAYCSYGTYEGGPEGFVEYCQSALKSHLSNHHFLGQINIEIEHNEAFGEVYYLSLIHI
;
A
#
# COMPACT_ATOMS: atom_id res chain seq x y z
N MET A 1 -11.65 -41.86 2.74
CA MET A 1 -10.75 -41.39 1.64
C MET A 1 -11.38 -40.25 0.83
N ALA A 2 -12.62 -40.42 0.35
CA ALA A 2 -13.30 -39.32 -0.38
C ALA A 2 -13.52 -38.09 0.50
N ASP A 3 -13.85 -38.27 1.77
CA ASP A 3 -14.06 -37.18 2.73
C ASP A 3 -12.76 -36.43 3.03
N GLN A 4 -11.64 -37.15 3.14
CA GLN A 4 -10.33 -36.56 3.37
C GLN A 4 -9.93 -35.67 2.20
N LYS A 5 -10.08 -36.16 0.96
CA LYS A 5 -9.78 -35.35 -0.24
C LYS A 5 -10.65 -34.12 -0.34
N ARG A 6 -11.91 -34.21 0.07
CA ARG A 6 -12.84 -33.05 0.07
C ARG A 6 -12.42 -32.01 1.11
N LEU A 7 -12.00 -32.44 2.29
CA LEU A 7 -11.51 -31.56 3.34
C LEU A 7 -10.22 -30.86 2.90
N GLU A 8 -9.28 -31.58 2.29
CA GLU A 8 -8.03 -31.02 1.78
C GLU A 8 -8.29 -29.98 0.69
N ALA A 9 -9.21 -30.27 -0.24
CA ALA A 9 -9.61 -29.34 -1.28
C ALA A 9 -10.24 -28.06 -0.69
N GLY A 10 -11.06 -28.19 0.36
CA GLY A 10 -11.66 -27.06 1.07
C GLY A 10 -10.62 -26.21 1.79
N GLU A 11 -9.62 -26.83 2.41
CA GLU A 11 -8.52 -26.13 3.05
C GLU A 11 -7.67 -25.36 2.03
N ASP A 12 -7.40 -25.96 0.87
CA ASP A 12 -6.66 -25.28 -0.21
C ASP A 12 -7.43 -24.08 -0.75
N GLN A 13 -8.75 -24.21 -0.93
CA GLN A 13 -9.58 -23.10 -1.35
C GLN A 13 -9.57 -21.97 -0.32
N LEU A 14 -9.65 -22.29 0.97
CA LEU A 14 -9.59 -21.30 2.04
C LEU A 14 -8.28 -20.55 2.04
N LYS A 15 -7.16 -21.26 1.91
CA LYS A 15 -5.84 -20.64 1.83
C LYS A 15 -5.73 -19.65 0.65
N ARG A 16 -6.28 -20.02 -0.50
CA ARG A 16 -6.30 -19.17 -1.68
C ARG A 16 -7.14 -17.92 -1.45
N LEU A 17 -8.29 -18.06 -0.81
CA LEU A 17 -9.18 -16.93 -0.49
C LEU A 17 -8.52 -15.97 0.50
N LEU A 18 -7.88 -16.50 1.53
CA LEU A 18 -7.16 -15.69 2.52
C LEU A 18 -5.99 -14.94 1.87
N ALA A 19 -5.24 -15.58 1.01
CA ALA A 19 -4.15 -14.93 0.28
C ALA A 19 -4.67 -13.81 -0.62
N ALA A 20 -5.80 -14.02 -1.28
CA ALA A 20 -6.44 -13.01 -2.12
C ALA A 20 -6.92 -11.81 -1.27
N ALA A 21 -7.51 -12.08 -0.11
CA ALA A 21 -7.93 -11.03 0.82
C ALA A 21 -6.74 -10.20 1.32
N ASP A 22 -5.65 -10.85 1.69
CA ASP A 22 -4.44 -10.18 2.14
C ASP A 22 -3.87 -9.27 1.05
N LYS A 23 -3.82 -9.76 -0.20
CA LYS A 23 -3.36 -8.96 -1.34
C LYS A 23 -4.25 -7.73 -1.57
N LEU A 24 -5.56 -7.89 -1.48
CA LEU A 24 -6.50 -6.77 -1.63
C LEU A 24 -6.30 -5.72 -0.54
N GLU A 25 -6.09 -6.13 0.70
CA GLU A 25 -5.82 -5.21 1.80
C GLU A 25 -4.53 -4.43 1.57
N ILE A 26 -3.49 -5.07 1.06
CA ILE A 26 -2.22 -4.41 0.73
C ILE A 26 -2.40 -3.42 -0.43
N ILE A 27 -3.18 -3.81 -1.46
CA ILE A 27 -3.51 -2.92 -2.58
C ILE A 27 -4.27 -1.69 -2.08
N ASP A 28 -5.20 -1.87 -1.14
CA ASP A 28 -5.95 -0.77 -0.53
C ASP A 28 -5.04 0.21 0.21
N LEU A 29 -3.98 -0.26 0.85
CA LEU A 29 -2.98 0.61 1.45
C LEU A 29 -2.34 1.52 0.40
N SER A 30 -1.99 0.98 -0.76
CA SER A 30 -1.43 1.76 -1.86
C SER A 30 -2.42 2.81 -2.36
N SER A 31 -3.68 2.45 -2.51
CA SER A 31 -4.74 3.37 -2.92
C SER A 31 -4.95 4.49 -1.90
N ASN A 32 -4.99 4.16 -0.63
CA ASN A 32 -5.15 5.13 0.45
C ASN A 32 -3.95 6.06 0.56
N TYR A 33 -2.75 5.54 0.33
CA TYR A 33 -1.55 6.37 0.29
C TYR A 33 -1.66 7.44 -0.81
N MET A 34 -2.00 7.04 -2.03
CA MET A 34 -2.13 7.98 -3.14
C MET A 34 -3.26 8.99 -2.92
N ARG A 35 -4.38 8.54 -2.35
CA ARG A 35 -5.48 9.44 -2.00
C ARG A 35 -5.06 10.46 -0.94
N GLY A 36 -4.28 10.03 0.05
CA GLY A 36 -3.74 10.92 1.08
C GLY A 36 -2.85 12.01 0.49
N LEU A 37 -2.04 11.66 -0.50
CA LEU A 37 -1.22 12.63 -1.22
C LEU A 37 -2.07 13.60 -2.04
N ASP A 38 -2.96 13.08 -2.88
CA ASP A 38 -3.74 13.88 -3.82
C ASP A 38 -4.69 14.87 -3.11
N ARG A 39 -5.22 14.48 -1.99
CA ARG A 39 -6.19 15.28 -1.23
C ARG A 39 -5.58 16.03 -0.05
N LEU A 40 -4.28 16.00 0.10
CA LEU A 40 -3.58 16.60 1.24
C LEU A 40 -4.14 16.11 2.58
N ASP A 41 -4.48 14.82 2.63
CA ASP A 41 -5.00 14.17 3.83
C ASP A 41 -3.86 13.42 4.53
N GLY A 42 -3.13 14.15 5.37
CA GLY A 42 -1.99 13.60 6.09
C GLY A 42 -2.36 12.49 7.06
N THR A 43 -3.56 12.53 7.63
CA THR A 43 -4.05 11.47 8.53
C THR A 43 -4.23 10.16 7.77
N LEU A 44 -4.83 10.22 6.59
CA LEU A 44 -5.00 9.04 5.73
C LEU A 44 -3.63 8.52 5.26
N GLU A 45 -2.74 9.39 4.81
CA GLU A 45 -1.39 9.01 4.40
C GLU A 45 -0.65 8.32 5.54
N ARG A 46 -0.71 8.88 6.76
CA ARG A 46 -0.05 8.29 7.92
C ARG A 46 -0.59 6.91 8.26
N SER A 47 -1.89 6.69 8.09
CA SER A 47 -2.55 5.45 8.46
C SER A 47 -2.08 4.21 7.70
N VAL A 48 -1.41 4.39 6.56
CA VAL A 48 -0.95 3.25 5.75
C VAL A 48 0.39 2.68 6.22
N PHE A 49 1.06 3.34 7.15
CA PHE A 49 2.37 2.94 7.66
C PHE A 49 2.27 2.37 9.07
N TRP A 50 3.07 1.35 9.34
CA TRP A 50 3.32 0.92 10.72
C TRP A 50 4.05 2.03 11.49
N ASP A 51 3.90 2.05 12.80
CA ASP A 51 4.56 3.06 13.64
C ASP A 51 6.08 2.99 13.57
N ASP A 52 6.63 1.80 13.35
CA ASP A 52 8.05 1.55 13.21
C ASP A 52 8.51 1.46 11.74
N ALA A 53 7.69 1.91 10.80
CA ALA A 53 8.05 1.91 9.39
C ALA A 53 9.28 2.78 9.12
N TYR A 54 10.11 2.34 8.19
CA TYR A 54 11.23 3.14 7.69
C TYR A 54 10.97 3.54 6.25
N CYS A 55 10.96 4.84 6.01
CA CYS A 55 10.72 5.42 4.69
C CYS A 55 12.03 5.92 4.10
N SER A 56 12.37 5.43 2.91
CA SER A 56 13.58 5.83 2.18
C SER A 56 13.19 6.25 0.77
N TYR A 57 13.25 7.55 0.52
CA TYR A 57 12.79 8.15 -0.74
C TYR A 57 13.84 9.08 -1.36
N GLY A 58 15.08 8.74 -1.20
CA GLY A 58 16.18 9.53 -1.75
C GLY A 58 16.42 10.84 -1.00
N THR A 59 15.49 11.77 -1.08
CA THR A 59 15.58 13.07 -0.39
C THR A 59 15.06 13.04 1.04
N TYR A 60 14.37 11.98 1.43
CA TYR A 60 13.91 11.75 2.80
C TYR A 60 14.26 10.33 3.24
N GLU A 61 14.76 10.22 4.45
CA GLU A 61 14.95 8.95 5.14
C GLU A 61 14.53 9.09 6.59
N GLY A 62 13.75 8.13 7.10
CA GLY A 62 13.33 8.13 8.49
C GLY A 62 11.97 7.51 8.73
N GLY A 63 11.35 7.86 9.84
CA GLY A 63 10.08 7.32 10.26
C GLY A 63 8.88 7.88 9.51
N PRO A 64 7.69 7.30 9.74
CA PRO A 64 6.50 7.67 8.97
C PRO A 64 5.96 9.07 9.29
N GLU A 65 6.09 9.53 10.54
CA GLU A 65 5.62 10.86 10.92
C GLU A 65 6.30 11.97 10.11
N GLY A 66 7.63 11.95 10.08
CA GLY A 66 8.42 12.92 9.34
C GLY A 66 8.23 12.78 7.84
N PHE A 67 8.01 11.57 7.35
CA PHE A 67 7.76 11.34 5.93
C PHE A 67 6.44 11.98 5.48
N VAL A 68 5.37 11.79 6.26
CA VAL A 68 4.08 12.39 5.97
C VAL A 68 4.18 13.93 5.98
N GLU A 69 4.85 14.49 6.97
CA GLU A 69 5.08 15.94 7.05
C GLU A 69 5.85 16.45 5.82
N TYR A 70 6.90 15.74 5.43
CA TYR A 70 7.68 16.04 4.23
C TYR A 70 6.83 16.05 2.96
N CYS A 71 6.04 15.00 2.75
CA CYS A 71 5.16 14.89 1.58
C CYS A 71 4.10 15.97 1.56
N GLN A 72 3.39 16.16 2.66
CA GLN A 72 2.29 17.14 2.75
C GLN A 72 2.81 18.56 2.52
N SER A 73 3.96 18.90 3.07
CA SER A 73 4.58 20.21 2.89
C SER A 73 4.96 20.48 1.43
N ALA A 74 5.54 19.46 0.76
CA ALA A 74 5.90 19.57 -0.65
C ALA A 74 4.67 19.71 -1.55
N LEU A 75 3.65 18.90 -1.32
CA LEU A 75 2.46 18.86 -2.18
C LEU A 75 1.55 20.09 -2.01
N LYS A 76 1.58 20.73 -0.85
CA LYS A 76 0.82 21.94 -0.58
C LYS A 76 1.14 23.10 -1.52
N SER A 77 2.35 23.14 -2.06
CA SER A 77 2.79 24.21 -2.96
C SER A 77 2.24 24.05 -4.38
N HIS A 78 1.60 22.94 -4.69
CA HIS A 78 1.03 22.67 -6.01
C HIS A 78 -0.44 23.05 -6.06
N LEU A 79 -0.92 23.43 -7.24
CA LEU A 79 -2.34 23.71 -7.46
C LEU A 79 -3.17 22.43 -7.44
N SER A 80 -2.63 21.34 -7.97
CA SER A 80 -3.27 20.02 -7.91
C SER A 80 -2.23 18.93 -8.02
N ASN A 81 -2.58 17.77 -7.47
CA ASN A 81 -1.75 16.58 -7.50
C ASN A 81 -2.61 15.39 -7.92
N HIS A 82 -2.09 14.56 -8.81
CA HIS A 82 -2.73 13.32 -9.23
C HIS A 82 -1.71 12.20 -9.26
N HIS A 83 -1.98 11.15 -8.51
CA HIS A 83 -1.19 9.94 -8.53
C HIS A 83 -2.05 8.80 -9.06
N PHE A 84 -1.68 8.30 -10.23
CA PHE A 84 -2.39 7.19 -10.86
C PHE A 84 -1.66 5.89 -10.57
N LEU A 85 -2.33 4.96 -9.90
CA LEU A 85 -1.81 3.62 -9.69
C LEU A 85 -1.88 2.83 -10.99
N GLY A 86 -0.76 2.23 -11.34
CA GLY A 86 -0.68 1.29 -12.43
C GLY A 86 -0.67 -0.14 -11.91
N GLN A 87 0.24 -0.93 -12.43
CA GLN A 87 0.40 -2.32 -12.07
C GLN A 87 0.92 -2.46 -10.63
N ILE A 88 0.31 -3.36 -9.89
CA ILE A 88 0.71 -3.69 -8.53
C ILE A 88 0.99 -5.18 -8.46
N ASN A 89 2.22 -5.55 -8.10
CA ASN A 89 2.64 -6.92 -7.93
C ASN A 89 2.97 -7.16 -6.46
N ILE A 90 2.36 -8.18 -5.87
CA ILE A 90 2.53 -8.50 -4.45
C ILE A 90 2.81 -9.97 -4.30
N GLU A 91 3.88 -10.28 -3.57
CA GLU A 91 4.21 -11.63 -3.14
C GLU A 91 4.07 -11.71 -1.63
N ILE A 92 3.39 -12.75 -1.15
CA ILE A 92 3.19 -12.98 0.27
C ILE A 92 3.95 -14.24 0.67
N GLU A 93 4.80 -14.11 1.68
CA GLU A 93 5.51 -15.22 2.30
C GLU A 93 5.23 -15.22 3.81
N HIS A 94 4.43 -16.16 4.29
CA HIS A 94 4.02 -16.27 5.69
C HIS A 94 3.34 -14.97 6.16
N ASN A 95 3.96 -14.24 7.07
CA ASN A 95 3.44 -12.98 7.61
C ASN A 95 4.15 -11.74 7.05
N GLU A 96 4.87 -11.92 5.95
CA GLU A 96 5.56 -10.83 5.24
C GLU A 96 5.03 -10.71 3.82
N ALA A 97 5.12 -9.52 3.27
CA ALA A 97 4.75 -9.28 1.88
C ALA A 97 5.78 -8.35 1.23
N PHE A 98 6.02 -8.60 -0.05
CA PHE A 98 6.90 -7.79 -0.88
C PHE A 98 6.08 -7.29 -2.05
N GLY A 99 6.22 -6.02 -2.37
CA GLY A 99 5.40 -5.41 -3.41
C GLY A 99 6.15 -4.42 -4.27
N GLU A 100 5.65 -4.30 -5.49
CA GLU A 100 6.12 -3.36 -6.48
C GLU A 100 4.90 -2.62 -7.02
N VAL A 101 4.93 -1.30 -6.96
CA VAL A 101 3.81 -0.45 -7.38
C VAL A 101 4.31 0.50 -8.47
N TYR A 102 3.71 0.40 -9.64
CA TYR A 102 3.92 1.36 -10.71
C TYR A 102 2.93 2.48 -10.58
N TYR A 103 3.39 3.71 -10.66
CA TYR A 103 2.48 4.86 -10.59
C TYR A 103 2.97 5.99 -11.48
N LEU A 104 2.03 6.83 -11.85
CA LEU A 104 2.30 8.06 -12.59
C LEU A 104 1.86 9.23 -11.71
N SER A 105 2.76 10.18 -11.52
CA SER A 105 2.49 11.39 -10.74
C SER A 105 2.44 12.60 -11.65
N LEU A 106 1.33 13.32 -11.60
CA LEU A 106 1.12 14.56 -12.33
C LEU A 106 0.89 15.69 -11.34
N ILE A 107 1.58 16.80 -11.52
CA ILE A 107 1.41 17.96 -10.67
C ILE A 107 1.12 19.19 -11.52
N HIS A 108 0.22 20.03 -11.02
CA HIS A 108 -0.05 21.35 -11.61
C HIS A 108 0.59 22.41 -10.71
N ILE A 109 1.56 23.07 -11.25
CA ILE A 109 2.36 24.09 -10.53
C ILE A 109 1.69 25.50 -10.68
#